data_710377630487661fd20a7416bff1d916
#
_entry.id   710377630487661fd20a7416bff1d916
#
_cell.length_a   1.000
_cell.length_b   1.000
_cell.length_c   1.000
_cell.angle_alpha   90.00
_cell.angle_beta   90.00
_cell.angle_gamma   90.00
#
_symmetry.space_group_name_H-M   'P 1'
#
loop_
_entity.id
_entity.type
_entity.pdbx_description
1 polymer ?
#
loop_
_entity_poly.entity_id
_entity_poly.type
_entity_poly.pdbx_seq_one_letter_code
_entity_poly.pdbx_strand_id
1 'polypeptide(L)'
;NNVVMNCDKEQISRAFFNLIKNSIESIQEKYKKKPDFNKKISIEIISHNDHIKIILIDNGIGFSEIKGKIKDIINPYFTTKKNGTGLGLSIVNKIINDHNGELRFNEISEGAKIEVNFKLNVDRNFNS
;
A
#
# COMPACT_ATOMS: atom_id res chain seq x y z
N ASN A 1 -22.72 -1.28 -1.33
CA ASN A 1 -22.31 -0.93 -2.68
C ASN A 1 -21.16 -1.81 -3.12
N ASN A 2 -21.37 -2.57 -4.18
CA ASN A 2 -20.32 -3.39 -4.75
C ASN A 2 -19.49 -2.58 -5.72
N VAL A 3 -18.18 -2.61 -5.51
CA VAL A 3 -17.24 -1.99 -6.42
C VAL A 3 -16.52 -3.11 -7.17
N VAL A 4 -16.56 -3.04 -8.47
CA VAL A 4 -16.00 -4.10 -9.31
C VAL A 4 -15.02 -3.49 -10.29
N MET A 5 -13.87 -4.13 -10.46
CA MET A 5 -12.91 -3.75 -11.48
C MET A 5 -12.34 -5.01 -12.13
N ASN A 6 -11.96 -4.88 -13.39
CA ASN A 6 -11.25 -5.95 -14.07
C ASN A 6 -9.80 -5.97 -13.60
N CYS A 7 -9.37 -7.13 -13.12
CA CYS A 7 -8.01 -7.24 -12.61
C CYS A 7 -7.56 -8.70 -12.62
N ASP A 8 -6.26 -8.89 -12.50
CA ASP A 8 -5.70 -10.19 -12.20
C ASP A 8 -5.84 -10.40 -10.70
N LYS A 9 -6.80 -11.22 -10.31
CA LYS A 9 -7.16 -11.42 -8.92
C LYS A 9 -5.99 -11.88 -8.07
N GLU A 10 -5.17 -12.79 -8.60
CA GLU A 10 -4.02 -13.30 -7.84
C GLU A 10 -2.97 -12.21 -7.63
N GLN A 11 -2.71 -11.42 -8.65
CA GLN A 11 -1.73 -10.34 -8.55
C GLN A 11 -2.18 -9.25 -7.60
N ILE A 12 -3.43 -8.83 -7.69
CA ILE A 12 -3.98 -7.81 -6.79
C ILE A 12 -3.96 -8.32 -5.36
N SER A 13 -4.35 -9.57 -5.13
CA SER A 13 -4.30 -10.16 -3.79
C SER A 13 -2.88 -10.17 -3.24
N ARG A 14 -1.91 -10.50 -4.08
CA ARG A 14 -0.50 -10.51 -3.69
C ARG A 14 -0.01 -9.12 -3.31
N ALA A 15 -0.41 -8.11 -4.09
CA ALA A 15 -0.02 -6.74 -3.80
C ALA A 15 -0.54 -6.29 -2.43
N PHE A 16 -1.83 -6.49 -2.16
CA PHE A 16 -2.41 -6.08 -0.89
C PHE A 16 -1.92 -6.92 0.28
N PHE A 17 -1.69 -8.21 0.07
CA PHE A 17 -1.07 -9.03 1.09
C PHE A 17 0.29 -8.45 1.52
N ASN A 18 1.10 -8.06 0.55
CA ASN A 18 2.41 -7.48 0.85
C ASN A 18 2.29 -6.14 1.58
N LEU A 19 1.33 -5.30 1.20
CA LEU A 19 1.12 -4.01 1.87
C LEU A 19 0.69 -4.21 3.32
N ILE A 20 -0.25 -5.12 3.55
CA ILE A 20 -0.73 -5.41 4.90
C ILE A 20 0.38 -6.02 5.75
N LYS A 21 1.14 -6.95 5.18
CA LYS A 21 2.28 -7.55 5.86
C LYS A 21 3.28 -6.50 6.30
N ASN A 22 3.57 -5.53 5.43
CA ASN A 22 4.48 -4.44 5.79
C ASN A 22 3.95 -3.61 6.94
N SER A 23 2.64 -3.35 6.96
CA SER A 23 2.01 -2.61 8.07
C SER A 23 2.12 -3.38 9.38
N ILE A 24 1.90 -4.69 9.33
CA ILE A 24 2.00 -5.55 10.52
C ILE A 24 3.44 -5.53 11.05
N GLU A 25 4.41 -5.66 10.15
CA GLU A 25 5.82 -5.64 10.54
C GLU A 25 6.22 -4.30 11.14
N SER A 26 5.70 -3.20 10.58
CA SER A 26 5.94 -1.86 11.10
C SER A 26 5.40 -1.72 12.53
N ILE A 27 4.23 -2.27 12.78
CA ILE A 27 3.63 -2.26 14.12
C ILE A 27 4.44 -3.13 15.09
N GLN A 28 4.91 -4.28 14.64
CA GLN A 28 5.71 -5.17 15.47
C GLN A 28 7.04 -4.51 15.86
N GLU A 29 7.65 -3.78 14.95
CA GLU A 29 8.88 -3.03 15.25
C GLU A 29 8.63 -1.96 16.31
N LYS A 30 7.52 -1.23 16.19
CA LYS A 30 7.16 -0.23 17.18
C LYS A 30 6.86 -0.86 18.54
N TYR A 31 6.20 -2.02 18.53
CA TYR A 31 5.85 -2.73 19.75
C TYR A 31 7.09 -3.10 20.57
N LYS A 32 8.18 -3.43 19.91
CA LYS A 32 9.44 -3.74 20.61
C LYS A 32 9.96 -2.56 21.41
N LYS A 33 9.72 -1.34 20.91
CA LYS A 33 10.20 -0.12 21.56
C LYS A 33 9.18 0.47 22.53
N LYS A 34 7.89 0.31 22.22
CA LYS A 34 6.79 0.88 22.99
C LYS A 34 5.67 -0.14 23.13
N PRO A 35 5.79 -1.09 24.03
CA PRO A 35 4.80 -2.18 24.11
C PRO A 35 3.40 -1.76 24.53
N ASP A 36 3.25 -0.55 25.06
CA ASP A 36 1.94 -0.10 25.57
C ASP A 36 1.10 0.65 24.54
N PHE A 37 1.59 0.83 23.31
CA PHE A 37 0.79 1.57 22.34
C PHE A 37 -0.35 0.71 21.81
N ASN A 38 -1.44 1.38 21.43
CA ASN A 38 -2.63 0.73 20.90
C ASN A 38 -2.43 0.45 19.41
N LYS A 39 -2.17 -0.80 19.07
CA LYS A 39 -1.91 -1.22 17.69
C LYS A 39 -3.13 -1.01 16.82
N LYS A 40 -2.96 -0.38 15.67
CA LYS A 40 -4.10 -0.08 14.81
C LYS A 40 -3.71 -0.11 13.34
N ILE A 41 -4.54 -0.79 12.55
CA ILE A 41 -4.49 -0.77 11.09
C ILE A 41 -5.89 -0.45 10.61
N SER A 42 -6.03 0.48 9.70
CA SER A 42 -7.32 0.76 9.09
C SER A 42 -7.20 0.73 7.57
N ILE A 43 -8.27 0.29 6.94
CA ILE A 43 -8.37 0.25 5.48
C ILE A 43 -9.68 0.92 5.10
N GLU A 44 -9.59 1.88 4.21
CA GLU A 44 -10.76 2.59 3.71
C GLU A 44 -10.80 2.48 2.19
N ILE A 45 -11.97 2.25 1.66
CA ILE A 45 -12.18 2.17 0.21
C ILE A 45 -13.16 3.25 -0.18
N ILE A 46 -12.74 4.13 -1.08
CA ILE A 46 -13.56 5.22 -1.58
C ILE A 46 -13.73 5.00 -3.08
N SER A 47 -14.97 4.88 -3.54
CA SER A 47 -15.22 4.70 -4.95
C SER A 47 -15.82 5.96 -5.56
N HIS A 48 -15.36 6.27 -6.74
CA HIS A 48 -15.89 7.32 -7.60
C HIS A 48 -16.32 6.70 -8.91
N ASN A 49 -16.90 7.51 -9.79
CA ASN A 49 -17.42 6.99 -11.06
C ASN A 49 -16.35 6.31 -11.90
N ASP A 50 -15.14 6.84 -11.90
CA ASP A 50 -14.08 6.39 -12.79
C ASP A 50 -12.81 5.93 -12.08
N HIS A 51 -12.82 5.89 -10.75
CA HIS A 51 -11.65 5.40 -10.03
C HIS A 51 -12.01 4.91 -8.62
N ILE A 52 -11.12 4.08 -8.07
CA ILE A 52 -11.22 3.57 -6.71
C ILE A 52 -9.96 4.00 -5.97
N LYS A 53 -10.14 4.55 -4.78
CA LYS A 53 -9.03 4.87 -3.90
C LYS A 53 -9.09 3.94 -2.69
N ILE A 54 -7.98 3.29 -2.39
CA ILE A 54 -7.85 2.44 -1.22
C ILE A 54 -6.79 3.06 -0.33
N ILE A 55 -7.13 3.31 0.93
CA ILE A 55 -6.25 3.96 1.89
C ILE A 55 -5.95 2.98 3.01
N LEU A 56 -4.68 2.70 3.21
CA LEU A 56 -4.20 1.82 4.26
C LEU A 56 -3.38 2.65 5.24
N ILE A 57 -3.80 2.67 6.50
CA ILE A 57 -3.13 3.44 7.54
C ILE A 57 -2.75 2.51 8.68
N ASP A 58 -1.49 2.60 9.11
CA ASP A 58 -1.06 1.89 10.31
C ASP A 58 -0.39 2.90 11.26
N ASN A 59 -0.34 2.55 12.53
CA ASN A 59 0.34 3.38 13.53
C ASN A 59 1.65 2.75 14.00
N GLY A 60 2.36 2.08 13.09
CA GLY A 60 3.67 1.52 13.35
C GLY A 60 4.78 2.56 13.34
N ILE A 61 5.98 2.13 12.98
CA ILE A 61 7.15 3.03 12.95
C ILE A 61 7.09 4.07 11.83
N GLY A 62 6.29 3.82 10.80
CA GLY A 62 6.18 4.75 9.67
C GLY A 62 7.44 4.79 8.83
N PHE A 63 7.59 5.91 8.10
CA PHE A 63 8.73 6.11 7.21
C PHE A 63 9.82 6.99 7.81
N SER A 64 9.62 7.50 9.02
CA SER A 64 10.55 8.46 9.62
C SER A 64 11.94 7.88 9.88
N GLU A 65 12.05 6.57 10.07
CA GLU A 65 13.33 5.92 10.30
C GLU A 65 14.02 5.50 9.00
N ILE A 66 13.38 5.73 7.87
CA ILE A 66 13.95 5.38 6.57
C ILE A 66 14.86 6.52 6.12
N LYS A 67 16.12 6.20 5.91
CA LYS A 67 17.09 7.16 5.38
C LYS A 67 16.95 7.22 3.88
N GLY A 68 16.61 8.38 3.35
CA GLY A 68 16.44 8.58 1.92
C GLY A 68 15.03 9.05 1.60
N LYS A 69 14.76 9.15 0.31
CA LYS A 69 13.47 9.63 -0.17
C LYS A 69 12.47 8.48 -0.24
N ILE A 70 11.21 8.80 -0.03
CA ILE A 70 10.13 7.80 -0.08
C ILE A 70 10.17 7.00 -1.38
N LYS A 71 10.49 7.62 -2.51
CA LYS A 71 10.57 6.92 -3.79
C LYS A 71 11.59 5.78 -3.80
N ASP A 72 12.57 5.82 -2.90
CA ASP A 72 13.56 4.74 -2.81
C ASP A 72 12.96 3.46 -2.22
N ILE A 73 11.83 3.57 -1.53
CA ILE A 73 11.15 2.43 -0.92
C ILE A 73 10.72 1.42 -1.97
N ILE A 74 10.38 1.88 -3.16
CA ILE A 74 9.93 0.99 -4.23
C ILE A 74 11.07 0.47 -5.11
N ASN A 75 12.31 0.89 -4.86
CA ASN A 75 13.46 0.36 -5.58
C ASN A 75 13.67 -1.11 -5.23
N PRO A 76 14.04 -1.93 -6.23
CA PRO A 76 14.41 -3.33 -5.94
C PRO A 76 15.53 -3.38 -4.91
N TYR A 77 15.43 -4.35 -4.01
CA TYR A 77 16.40 -4.61 -2.96
C TYR A 77 16.48 -3.57 -1.85
N PHE A 78 15.69 -2.49 -1.92
CA PHE A 78 15.62 -1.56 -0.80
C PHE A 78 14.88 -2.21 0.38
N THR A 79 15.47 -2.18 1.57
CA THR A 79 14.79 -2.68 2.75
C THR A 79 15.41 -2.09 4.01
N THR A 80 14.55 -1.79 5.00
CA THR A 80 14.96 -1.42 6.33
C THR A 80 14.86 -2.62 7.28
N LYS A 81 14.38 -3.75 6.78
CA LYS A 81 14.17 -4.96 7.56
C LYS A 81 15.41 -5.82 7.53
N LYS A 82 15.75 -6.38 8.68
CA LYS A 82 16.94 -7.19 8.81
C LYS A 82 16.96 -8.38 7.86
N ASN A 83 15.81 -9.01 7.65
CA ASN A 83 15.68 -10.18 6.78
C ASN A 83 14.88 -9.91 5.51
N GLY A 84 14.67 -8.65 5.19
CA GLY A 84 13.89 -8.28 4.02
C GLY A 84 14.72 -8.37 2.74
N THR A 85 14.10 -8.76 1.66
CA THR A 85 14.78 -8.86 0.36
C THR A 85 14.79 -7.53 -0.38
N GLY A 86 13.94 -6.58 0.01
CA GLY A 86 13.81 -5.30 -0.67
C GLY A 86 13.01 -5.38 -1.96
N LEU A 87 12.34 -6.50 -2.21
CA LEU A 87 11.57 -6.68 -3.44
C LEU A 87 10.08 -6.45 -3.27
N GLY A 88 9.56 -6.53 -2.03
CA GLY A 88 8.13 -6.50 -1.78
C GLY A 88 7.41 -5.28 -2.34
N LEU A 89 7.91 -4.08 -2.05
CA LEU A 89 7.25 -2.86 -2.48
C LEU A 89 7.45 -2.58 -3.96
N SER A 90 8.58 -2.98 -4.55
CA SER A 90 8.77 -2.84 -5.98
C SER A 90 7.82 -3.74 -6.75
N ILE A 91 7.56 -4.95 -6.25
CA ILE A 91 6.59 -5.87 -6.84
C ILE A 91 5.19 -5.29 -6.73
N VAL A 92 4.84 -4.75 -5.57
CA VAL A 92 3.54 -4.10 -5.37
C VAL A 92 3.36 -2.96 -6.37
N ASN A 93 4.35 -2.11 -6.48
CA ASN A 93 4.29 -0.97 -7.40
C ASN A 93 4.07 -1.42 -8.84
N LYS A 94 4.78 -2.48 -9.25
CA LYS A 94 4.61 -3.02 -10.59
C LYS A 94 3.20 -3.54 -10.82
N ILE A 95 2.67 -4.31 -9.88
CA ILE A 95 1.32 -4.86 -9.99
C ILE A 95 0.29 -3.74 -10.11
N ILE A 96 0.41 -2.73 -9.23
CA ILE A 96 -0.53 -1.61 -9.23
C ILE A 96 -0.45 -0.85 -10.57
N ASN A 97 0.77 -0.58 -11.05
CA ASN A 97 0.93 0.12 -12.32
C ASN A 97 0.40 -0.69 -13.49
N ASP A 98 0.58 -2.00 -13.48
CA ASP A 98 0.07 -2.88 -14.54
C ASP A 98 -1.47 -2.88 -14.59
N HIS A 99 -2.11 -2.46 -13.51
CA HIS A 99 -3.57 -2.38 -13.42
C HIS A 99 -4.09 -0.94 -13.52
N ASN A 100 -3.30 -0.06 -14.14
CA ASN A 100 -3.67 1.36 -14.32
C ASN A 100 -3.85 2.07 -12.98
N GLY A 101 -3.05 1.68 -12.00
CA GLY A 101 -3.10 2.28 -10.69
C GLY A 101 -1.87 3.09 -10.37
N GLU A 102 -1.96 3.78 -9.27
CA GLU A 102 -0.86 4.58 -8.74
C GLU A 102 -0.74 4.31 -7.25
N LEU A 103 0.49 4.14 -6.79
CA LEU A 103 0.80 3.86 -5.39
C LEU A 103 1.49 5.09 -4.81
N ARG A 104 0.96 5.60 -3.68
CA ARG A 104 1.53 6.75 -2.99
C ARG A 104 1.77 6.44 -1.53
N PHE A 105 2.90 6.92 -1.02
CA PHE A 105 3.26 6.81 0.38
C PHE A 105 3.24 8.20 1.00
N ASN A 106 2.53 8.34 2.10
CA ASN A 106 2.43 9.61 2.80
C ASN A 106 2.88 9.45 4.24
N GLU A 107 3.67 10.40 4.72
CA GLU A 107 4.02 10.44 6.13
C GLU A 107 2.87 11.03 6.91
N ILE A 108 2.60 10.42 8.07
CA ILE A 108 1.63 10.96 9.02
C ILE A 108 2.34 11.03 10.38
N SER A 109 1.73 11.72 11.32
CA SER A 109 2.36 11.98 12.62
C SER A 109 2.78 10.71 13.34
N GLU A 110 1.99 9.63 13.23
CA GLU A 110 2.30 8.35 13.85
C GLU A 110 1.97 7.22 12.90
N GLY A 111 2.99 6.70 12.23
CA GLY A 111 2.82 5.56 11.35
C GLY A 111 2.96 5.90 9.89
N ALA A 112 2.22 5.17 9.06
CA ALA A 112 2.30 5.30 7.62
C ALA A 112 0.90 5.30 7.00
N LYS A 113 0.79 6.05 5.92
CA LYS A 113 -0.43 6.07 5.10
C LYS A 113 -0.04 5.71 3.69
N ILE A 114 -0.69 4.71 3.13
CA ILE A 114 -0.47 4.26 1.77
C ILE A 114 -1.78 4.42 1.01
N GLU A 115 -1.71 5.07 -0.15
CA GLU A 115 -2.87 5.22 -1.01
C GLU A 115 -2.65 4.47 -2.30
N VAL A 116 -3.66 3.71 -2.71
CA VAL A 116 -3.66 3.03 -3.99
C VAL A 116 -4.85 3.55 -4.78
N ASN A 117 -4.60 4.13 -5.93
CA ASN A 117 -5.65 4.62 -6.81
C ASN A 117 -5.69 3.76 -8.06
N PHE A 118 -6.84 3.21 -8.38
CA PHE A 118 -7.06 2.50 -9.62
C PHE A 118 -8.01 3.30 -10.49
N LYS A 119 -7.61 3.50 -11.74
CA LYS A 119 -8.48 4.10 -12.73
C LYS A 119 -9.39 3.01 -13.25
N LEU A 120 -10.68 3.19 -13.09
CA LEU A 120 -11.63 2.21 -13.59
C LEU A 120 -11.79 2.39 -15.08
N ASN A 121 -11.75 1.28 -15.77
CA ASN A 121 -11.98 1.28 -17.20
C ASN A 121 -13.48 1.29 -17.43
N VAL A 122 -14.07 2.48 -17.33
CA VAL A 122 -15.48 2.61 -17.65
C VAL A 122 -15.58 2.47 -19.15
N ASP A 123 -16.19 1.40 -19.59
CA ASP A 123 -16.33 1.14 -21.02
C ASP A 123 -17.39 2.05 -21.60
N ARG A 124 -16.94 3.20 -22.05
CA ARG A 124 -17.83 4.19 -22.65
C ARG A 124 -18.11 3.89 -24.10
N ASN A 125 -17.35 2.96 -24.65
CA ASN A 125 -17.44 2.66 -26.07
C ASN A 125 -18.53 1.67 -26.38
N PHE A 126 -18.91 0.89 -25.41
CA PHE A 126 -19.97 -0.07 -25.66
C PHE A 126 -21.29 0.61 -25.95
N ASN A 127 -21.38 1.86 -25.58
CA ASN A 127 -22.58 2.65 -25.88
C ASN A 127 -22.60 3.18 -27.30
N SER A 128 -21.50 3.05 -27.95
CA SER A 128 -21.40 3.49 -29.32
C SER A 128 -21.96 2.42 -30.23
#